data_4fcf6b1203b5210492655ab3792ed49f
#
_entry.id   4fcf6b1203b5210492655ab3792ed49f
#
_cell.length_a   1.000
_cell.length_b   1.000
_cell.length_c   1.000
_cell.angle_alpha   90.00
_cell.angle_beta   90.00
_cell.angle_gamma   90.00
#
_symmetry.space_group_name_H-M   'P 1'
#
loop_
_entity.id
_entity.type
_entity.pdbx_description
1 polymer ?
#
loop_
_entity_poly.entity_id
_entity_poly.type
_entity_poly.pdbx_seq_one_letter_code
_entity_poly.pdbx_strand_id
1 'polypeptide(L)'
;IKIDLIIISCAANNKRNEWFELIQESKKLKKIKLFEYGFKKHHLFHAYCGLTWNQNIGPILVCDGNGTFYEKGIENESLYFSDKHIKTESNKIGERYEAFTFKYFGHGLDCGKTMAWSLHDERPKKIQNDFEKDMDNLIEKWEIKDAVHFTGGCAQNVLYNSKLLNKFNKVFCDPFNGDFGLSLGAANYYLENKIINDEIYLGIPQEIDASIFSKY
;
A
#
# COMPACT_ATOMS: atom_id res chain seq x y z
N ILE A 1 6.46 5.30 28.97
CA ILE A 1 5.48 4.89 27.93
C ILE A 1 4.92 3.54 28.36
N LYS A 2 3.59 3.47 28.47
CA LYS A 2 2.88 2.23 28.72
C LYS A 2 2.46 1.66 27.36
N ILE A 3 2.87 0.42 27.08
CA ILE A 3 2.47 -0.30 25.86
C ILE A 3 1.50 -1.39 26.30
N ASP A 4 0.27 -1.32 25.82
CA ASP A 4 -0.80 -2.27 26.16
C ASP A 4 -1.00 -3.34 25.08
N LEU A 5 -0.54 -3.06 23.84
CA LEU A 5 -0.73 -3.90 22.67
C LEU A 5 0.42 -3.77 21.68
N ILE A 6 0.81 -4.88 21.07
CA ILE A 6 1.68 -4.91 19.88
C ILE A 6 0.95 -5.69 18.80
N ILE A 7 0.90 -5.11 17.60
CA ILE A 7 0.37 -5.75 16.40
C ILE A 7 1.54 -5.95 15.44
N ILE A 8 1.71 -7.18 14.96
CA ILE A 8 2.72 -7.52 13.96
C ILE A 8 2.01 -7.82 12.64
N SER A 9 2.33 -7.03 11.63
CA SER A 9 1.98 -7.28 10.25
C SER A 9 3.26 -7.38 9.43
N CYS A 10 3.42 -8.44 8.67
CA CYS A 10 4.62 -8.71 7.88
C CYS A 10 4.27 -8.95 6.42
N ALA A 11 5.06 -8.35 5.53
CA ALA A 11 5.00 -8.60 4.09
C ALA A 11 5.81 -9.85 3.67
N ALA A 12 6.64 -10.42 4.56
CA ALA A 12 7.49 -11.58 4.24
C ALA A 12 7.51 -12.63 5.36
N ASN A 13 7.30 -13.90 5.00
CA ASN A 13 7.21 -15.02 5.96
C ASN A 13 8.47 -15.25 6.80
N ASN A 14 9.66 -14.96 6.27
CA ASN A 14 10.93 -15.40 6.85
C ASN A 14 11.41 -14.55 8.04
N LYS A 15 10.96 -13.30 8.17
CA LYS A 15 11.36 -12.41 9.27
C LYS A 15 10.37 -12.37 10.43
N ARG A 16 9.20 -12.94 10.24
CA ARG A 16 8.11 -12.96 11.18
C ARG A 16 8.49 -13.65 12.49
N ASN A 17 9.11 -14.84 12.38
CA ASN A 17 9.46 -15.66 13.54
C ASN A 17 10.50 -15.00 14.42
N GLU A 18 11.52 -14.36 13.82
CA GLU A 18 12.58 -13.67 14.57
C GLU A 18 12.04 -12.53 15.43
N TRP A 19 11.20 -11.67 14.88
CA TRP A 19 10.58 -10.56 15.63
C TRP A 19 9.61 -11.07 16.69
N PHE A 20 8.82 -12.08 16.37
CA PHE A 20 7.90 -12.69 17.30
C PHE A 20 8.65 -13.32 18.49
N GLU A 21 9.71 -14.07 18.23
CA GLU A 21 10.56 -14.67 19.25
C GLU A 21 11.24 -13.60 20.11
N LEU A 22 11.84 -12.57 19.51
CA LEU A 22 12.45 -11.44 20.22
C LEU A 22 11.47 -10.74 21.16
N ILE A 23 10.24 -10.51 20.71
CA ILE A 23 9.18 -9.90 21.53
C ILE A 23 8.77 -10.85 22.67
N GLN A 24 8.60 -12.14 22.38
CA GLN A 24 8.26 -13.16 23.38
C GLN A 24 9.36 -13.35 24.43
N GLU A 25 10.62 -13.26 24.06
CA GLU A 25 11.76 -13.34 24.97
C GLU A 25 11.92 -12.13 25.86
N SER A 26 11.46 -10.96 25.41
CA SER A 26 11.56 -9.72 26.18
C SER A 26 10.72 -9.80 27.46
N LYS A 27 11.40 -9.82 28.64
CA LYS A 27 10.72 -9.85 29.96
C LYS A 27 9.75 -8.68 30.16
N LYS A 28 10.01 -7.52 29.56
CA LYS A 28 9.15 -6.33 29.64
C LYS A 28 7.90 -6.46 28.76
N LEU A 29 7.99 -7.19 27.66
CA LEU A 29 6.93 -7.30 26.65
C LEU A 29 6.03 -8.53 26.85
N LYS A 30 6.45 -9.51 27.68
CA LYS A 30 5.67 -10.75 27.94
C LYS A 30 4.25 -10.52 28.47
N LYS A 31 3.98 -9.36 29.06
CA LYS A 31 2.66 -9.00 29.61
C LYS A 31 1.79 -8.25 28.60
N ILE A 32 2.32 -7.96 27.42
CA ILE A 32 1.62 -7.18 26.40
C ILE A 32 0.87 -8.14 25.49
N LYS A 33 -0.35 -7.79 25.16
CA LYS A 33 -1.16 -8.56 24.22
C LYS A 33 -0.54 -8.46 22.82
N LEU A 34 -0.22 -9.62 22.24
CA LEU A 34 0.40 -9.72 20.93
C LEU A 34 -0.62 -10.28 19.93
N PHE A 35 -0.86 -9.55 18.86
CA PHE A 35 -1.64 -10.01 17.72
C PHE A 35 -0.76 -10.13 16.49
N GLU A 36 -0.93 -11.23 15.82
CA GLU A 36 -0.25 -11.53 14.59
C GLU A 36 -1.27 -11.83 13.48
N TYR A 37 -1.22 -11.05 12.42
CA TYR A 37 -2.11 -11.24 11.28
C TYR A 37 -1.39 -11.84 10.06
N GLY A 38 -0.04 -11.76 10.01
CA GLY A 38 0.73 -12.26 8.87
C GLY A 38 0.15 -11.76 7.53
N PHE A 39 0.12 -12.63 6.54
CA PHE A 39 -0.46 -12.31 5.21
C PHE A 39 -1.98 -12.38 5.14
N LYS A 40 -2.67 -12.82 6.18
CA LYS A 40 -4.12 -13.09 6.08
C LYS A 40 -4.99 -11.86 5.90
N LYS A 41 -4.43 -10.66 6.09
CA LYS A 41 -5.16 -9.39 6.04
C LYS A 41 -4.38 -8.29 5.32
N HIS A 42 -3.47 -8.64 4.42
CA HIS A 42 -2.56 -7.70 3.78
C HIS A 42 -3.33 -6.56 3.08
N HIS A 43 -4.17 -6.88 2.11
CA HIS A 43 -4.98 -5.87 1.41
C HIS A 43 -5.98 -5.16 2.31
N LEU A 44 -6.53 -5.88 3.30
CA LEU A 44 -7.39 -5.24 4.30
C LEU A 44 -6.64 -4.15 5.06
N PHE A 45 -5.37 -4.38 5.42
CA PHE A 45 -4.59 -3.37 6.13
C PHE A 45 -4.21 -2.18 5.24
N HIS A 46 -3.99 -2.38 3.93
CA HIS A 46 -3.89 -1.26 2.99
C HIS A 46 -5.18 -0.43 2.98
N ALA A 47 -6.35 -1.07 2.89
CA ALA A 47 -7.63 -0.36 2.92
C ALA A 47 -7.81 0.40 4.24
N TYR A 48 -7.50 -0.20 5.39
CA TYR A 48 -7.59 0.47 6.68
C TYR A 48 -6.53 1.57 6.87
N CYS A 49 -5.35 1.46 6.25
CA CYS A 49 -4.38 2.54 6.20
C CYS A 49 -4.98 3.76 5.50
N GLY A 50 -5.58 3.56 4.33
CA GLY A 50 -6.25 4.63 3.62
C GLY A 50 -7.39 5.27 4.41
N LEU A 51 -8.19 4.48 5.13
CA LEU A 51 -9.28 4.98 5.97
C LEU A 51 -8.80 5.87 7.12
N THR A 52 -7.55 5.82 7.54
CA THR A 52 -7.00 6.76 8.54
C THR A 52 -6.91 8.19 8.01
N TRP A 53 -6.80 8.34 6.69
CA TRP A 53 -6.65 9.63 6.04
C TRP A 53 -7.95 10.16 5.47
N ASN A 54 -8.78 9.27 4.93
CA ASN A 54 -10.06 9.68 4.36
C ASN A 54 -11.08 8.55 4.37
N GLN A 55 -12.16 8.75 5.12
CA GLN A 55 -13.20 7.75 5.30
C GLN A 55 -14.34 7.82 4.26
N ASN A 56 -14.38 8.86 3.40
CA ASN A 56 -15.58 9.20 2.64
C ASN A 56 -15.37 9.40 1.13
N ILE A 57 -14.28 8.90 0.53
CA ILE A 57 -14.02 9.18 -0.90
C ILE A 57 -14.79 8.27 -1.84
N GLY A 58 -15.07 7.05 -1.45
CA GLY A 58 -15.71 6.06 -2.32
C GLY A 58 -15.10 4.67 -2.19
N PRO A 59 -15.17 3.83 -3.24
CA PRO A 59 -14.58 2.51 -3.21
C PRO A 59 -13.05 2.59 -3.09
N ILE A 60 -12.48 1.68 -2.28
CA ILE A 60 -11.05 1.57 -2.07
C ILE A 60 -10.53 0.46 -2.96
N LEU A 61 -9.75 0.82 -3.97
CA LEU A 61 -9.05 -0.08 -4.86
C LEU A 61 -7.65 -0.35 -4.28
N VAL A 62 -7.43 -1.57 -3.82
CA VAL A 62 -6.11 -2.05 -3.40
C VAL A 62 -5.50 -2.85 -4.54
N CYS A 63 -4.31 -2.45 -5.00
CA CYS A 63 -3.53 -3.20 -5.97
C CYS A 63 -2.08 -3.27 -5.52
N ASP A 64 -1.60 -4.51 -5.42
CA ASP A 64 -0.25 -4.78 -4.93
C ASP A 64 0.44 -5.90 -5.74
N GLY A 65 1.73 -6.11 -5.49
CA GLY A 65 2.46 -7.24 -6.04
C GLY A 65 1.89 -8.57 -5.55
N ASN A 66 1.76 -8.70 -4.23
CA ASN A 66 1.20 -9.89 -3.59
C ASN A 66 0.49 -9.50 -2.29
N GLY A 67 -0.74 -9.96 -2.13
CA GLY A 67 -1.54 -9.78 -0.93
C GLY A 67 -1.74 -11.07 -0.14
N THR A 68 -2.96 -11.30 0.31
CA THR A 68 -3.34 -12.46 1.11
C THR A 68 -3.34 -13.75 0.29
N PHE A 69 -2.77 -14.81 0.83
CA PHE A 69 -2.92 -16.16 0.25
C PHE A 69 -4.28 -16.74 0.65
N TYR A 70 -5.03 -17.21 -0.33
CA TYR A 70 -6.31 -17.88 -0.13
C TYR A 70 -6.40 -19.16 -1.00
N GLU A 71 -7.43 -19.98 -0.80
CA GLU A 71 -7.54 -21.30 -1.46
C GLU A 71 -7.44 -21.25 -3.00
N LYS A 72 -7.87 -20.14 -3.62
CA LYS A 72 -7.90 -19.98 -5.08
C LYS A 72 -6.66 -19.27 -5.65
N GLY A 73 -5.69 -18.87 -4.81
CA GLY A 73 -4.49 -18.18 -5.27
C GLY A 73 -4.01 -17.08 -4.34
N ILE A 74 -3.41 -16.06 -4.92
CA ILE A 74 -2.91 -14.88 -4.22
C ILE A 74 -3.80 -13.70 -4.57
N GLU A 75 -4.15 -12.91 -3.58
CA GLU A 75 -4.84 -11.65 -3.74
C GLU A 75 -3.84 -10.61 -4.29
N ASN A 76 -4.04 -10.15 -5.52
CA ASN A 76 -3.22 -9.10 -6.12
C ASN A 76 -4.01 -7.79 -6.23
N GLU A 77 -5.30 -7.88 -6.49
CA GLU A 77 -6.22 -6.74 -6.58
C GLU A 77 -7.46 -7.00 -5.72
N SER A 78 -7.88 -5.99 -4.95
CA SER A 78 -9.06 -6.06 -4.10
C SER A 78 -9.85 -4.76 -4.08
N LEU A 79 -11.16 -4.88 -3.97
CA LEU A 79 -12.09 -3.77 -3.86
C LEU A 79 -12.77 -3.81 -2.50
N TYR A 80 -12.72 -2.69 -1.81
CA TYR A 80 -13.43 -2.48 -0.55
C TYR A 80 -14.41 -1.32 -0.68
N PHE A 81 -15.46 -1.35 0.12
CA PHE A 81 -16.32 -0.20 0.34
C PHE A 81 -16.39 0.05 1.84
N SER A 82 -15.78 1.13 2.30
CA SER A 82 -15.44 1.31 3.72
C SER A 82 -14.57 0.13 4.20
N ASP A 83 -14.98 -0.58 5.23
CA ASP A 83 -14.31 -1.76 5.79
C ASP A 83 -14.77 -3.09 5.17
N LYS A 84 -15.74 -3.04 4.23
CA LYS A 84 -16.29 -4.26 3.61
C LYS A 84 -15.51 -4.66 2.37
N HIS A 85 -14.97 -5.86 2.40
CA HIS A 85 -14.40 -6.49 1.21
C HIS A 85 -15.53 -6.85 0.21
N ILE A 86 -15.37 -6.43 -1.04
CA ILE A 86 -16.37 -6.60 -2.09
C ILE A 86 -15.91 -7.62 -3.12
N LYS A 87 -14.69 -7.46 -3.66
CA LYS A 87 -14.15 -8.30 -4.74
C LYS A 87 -12.66 -8.52 -4.55
N THR A 88 -12.17 -9.65 -5.05
CA THR A 88 -10.75 -9.97 -5.17
C THR A 88 -10.47 -10.61 -6.50
N GLU A 89 -9.32 -10.29 -7.08
CA GLU A 89 -8.79 -10.94 -8.28
C GLU A 89 -7.30 -11.24 -8.13
N SER A 90 -6.80 -12.07 -9.04
CA SER A 90 -5.40 -12.49 -9.13
C SER A 90 -4.89 -12.25 -10.55
N ASN A 91 -5.04 -10.99 -11.03
CA ASN A 91 -4.59 -10.59 -12.38
C ASN A 91 -3.07 -10.35 -12.42
N LYS A 92 -2.42 -10.28 -11.26
CA LYS A 92 -0.98 -10.09 -11.11
C LYS A 92 -0.45 -8.81 -11.77
N ILE A 93 -1.21 -7.73 -11.69
CA ILE A 93 -0.86 -6.46 -12.35
C ILE A 93 0.44 -5.92 -11.77
N GLY A 94 0.53 -5.79 -10.42
CA GLY A 94 1.73 -5.35 -9.72
C GLY A 94 2.88 -6.35 -9.85
N GLU A 95 2.60 -7.66 -9.69
CA GLU A 95 3.62 -8.72 -9.79
C GLU A 95 4.33 -8.71 -11.16
N ARG A 96 3.61 -8.51 -12.26
CA ARG A 96 4.20 -8.44 -13.62
C ARG A 96 5.10 -7.21 -13.78
N TYR A 97 4.70 -6.09 -13.21
CA TYR A 97 5.49 -4.86 -13.24
C TYR A 97 6.78 -5.03 -12.43
N GLU A 98 6.69 -5.61 -11.24
CA GLU A 98 7.84 -5.92 -10.39
C GLU A 98 8.78 -6.94 -11.05
N ALA A 99 8.26 -8.01 -11.64
CA ALA A 99 9.04 -9.02 -12.35
C ALA A 99 9.82 -8.42 -13.54
N PHE A 100 9.22 -7.52 -14.31
CA PHE A 100 9.93 -6.77 -15.34
C PHE A 100 11.05 -5.93 -14.73
N THR A 101 10.74 -5.19 -13.66
CA THR A 101 11.71 -4.33 -12.96
C THR A 101 12.90 -5.13 -12.47
N PHE A 102 12.65 -6.28 -11.84
CA PHE A 102 13.72 -7.19 -11.41
C PHE A 102 14.60 -7.64 -12.58
N LYS A 103 13.98 -8.09 -13.65
CA LYS A 103 14.71 -8.55 -14.86
C LYS A 103 15.53 -7.44 -15.50
N TYR A 104 15.03 -6.21 -15.51
CA TYR A 104 15.61 -5.09 -16.23
C TYR A 104 16.66 -4.31 -15.41
N PHE A 105 16.42 -4.13 -14.12
CA PHE A 105 17.26 -3.34 -13.21
C PHE A 105 17.95 -4.18 -12.12
N GLY A 106 17.62 -5.48 -12.01
CA GLY A 106 18.23 -6.39 -11.05
C GLY A 106 17.61 -6.39 -9.65
N HIS A 107 16.62 -5.52 -9.38
CA HIS A 107 15.95 -5.47 -8.08
C HIS A 107 14.47 -5.10 -8.22
N GLY A 108 13.57 -5.94 -7.68
CA GLY A 108 12.12 -5.75 -7.83
C GLY A 108 11.58 -4.47 -7.19
N LEU A 109 12.16 -4.03 -6.07
CA LEU A 109 11.75 -2.78 -5.40
C LEU A 109 12.11 -1.49 -6.15
N ASP A 110 12.83 -1.60 -7.28
CA ASP A 110 13.18 -0.47 -8.14
C ASP A 110 12.05 -0.06 -9.13
N CYS A 111 10.80 -0.38 -8.85
CA CYS A 111 9.65 -0.05 -9.71
C CYS A 111 9.57 1.43 -10.09
N GLY A 112 10.03 2.32 -9.21
CA GLY A 112 10.17 3.74 -9.52
C GLY A 112 11.14 4.02 -10.68
N LYS A 113 12.20 3.21 -10.85
CA LYS A 113 13.10 3.31 -12.02
C LYS A 113 12.39 2.89 -13.29
N THR A 114 11.64 1.78 -13.27
CA THR A 114 10.84 1.35 -14.44
C THR A 114 9.88 2.46 -14.87
N MET A 115 9.17 3.06 -13.92
CA MET A 115 8.26 4.17 -14.18
C MET A 115 8.98 5.38 -14.79
N ALA A 116 10.10 5.83 -14.21
CA ALA A 116 10.85 6.97 -14.73
C ALA A 116 11.44 6.69 -16.12
N TRP A 117 12.03 5.52 -16.34
CA TRP A 117 12.61 5.14 -17.64
C TRP A 117 11.56 4.89 -18.72
N SER A 118 10.30 4.65 -18.37
CA SER A 118 9.19 4.53 -19.34
C SER A 118 9.01 5.77 -20.22
N LEU A 119 9.51 6.91 -19.79
CA LEU A 119 9.49 8.16 -20.56
C LEU A 119 10.63 8.23 -21.60
N HIS A 120 11.62 7.32 -21.55
CA HIS A 120 12.86 7.42 -22.34
C HIS A 120 13.22 6.12 -23.09
N ASP A 121 12.67 4.96 -22.71
CA ASP A 121 13.00 3.66 -23.32
C ASP A 121 11.71 2.88 -23.61
N GLU A 122 11.61 2.31 -24.80
CA GLU A 122 10.41 1.61 -25.28
C GLU A 122 10.08 0.34 -24.47
N ARG A 123 11.06 -0.30 -23.83
CA ARG A 123 10.83 -1.52 -23.04
C ARG A 123 10.11 -1.24 -21.72
N PRO A 124 10.61 -0.35 -20.84
CA PRO A 124 9.85 0.06 -19.68
C PRO A 124 8.56 0.82 -20.04
N LYS A 125 8.52 1.53 -21.16
CA LYS A 125 7.30 2.17 -21.67
C LYS A 125 6.22 1.16 -22.00
N LYS A 126 6.59 0.04 -22.61
CA LYS A 126 5.64 -1.04 -22.90
C LYS A 126 5.02 -1.59 -21.62
N ILE A 127 5.82 -1.92 -20.61
CA ILE A 127 5.30 -2.46 -19.34
C ILE A 127 4.45 -1.43 -18.58
N GLN A 128 4.81 -0.13 -18.65
CA GLN A 128 3.99 0.94 -18.09
C GLN A 128 2.63 1.01 -18.81
N ASN A 129 2.60 0.96 -20.13
CA ASN A 129 1.36 0.96 -20.90
C ASN A 129 0.49 -0.28 -20.63
N ASP A 130 1.10 -1.45 -20.52
CA ASP A 130 0.40 -2.70 -20.19
C ASP A 130 -0.21 -2.61 -18.78
N PHE A 131 0.55 -2.11 -17.80
CA PHE A 131 0.06 -1.85 -16.44
C PHE A 131 -1.17 -0.91 -16.44
N GLU A 132 -1.07 0.22 -17.12
CA GLU A 132 -2.14 1.21 -17.18
C GLU A 132 -3.41 0.65 -17.85
N LYS A 133 -3.23 -0.10 -18.93
CA LYS A 133 -4.33 -0.78 -19.62
C LYS A 133 -5.02 -1.81 -18.73
N ASP A 134 -4.24 -2.61 -18.00
CA ASP A 134 -4.80 -3.63 -17.12
C ASP A 134 -5.54 -3.01 -15.94
N MET A 135 -5.02 -1.91 -15.38
CA MET A 135 -5.72 -1.14 -14.35
C MET A 135 -7.02 -0.51 -14.87
N ASP A 136 -7.00 0.02 -16.09
CA ASP A 136 -8.19 0.58 -16.73
C ASP A 136 -9.28 -0.49 -16.96
N ASN A 137 -8.89 -1.68 -17.44
CA ASN A 137 -9.78 -2.82 -17.61
C ASN A 137 -10.38 -3.28 -16.27
N LEU A 138 -9.58 -3.28 -15.20
CA LEU A 138 -10.03 -3.67 -13.86
C LEU A 138 -11.05 -2.67 -13.31
N ILE A 139 -10.80 -1.38 -13.46
CA ILE A 139 -11.70 -0.31 -13.05
C ILE A 139 -13.04 -0.40 -13.80
N GLU A 140 -13.00 -0.63 -15.11
CA GLU A 140 -14.19 -0.82 -15.93
C GLU A 140 -14.95 -2.07 -15.54
N LYS A 141 -14.28 -3.23 -15.42
CA LYS A 141 -14.85 -4.51 -14.99
C LYS A 141 -15.52 -4.42 -13.62
N TRP A 142 -14.98 -3.65 -12.73
CA TRP A 142 -15.52 -3.47 -11.38
C TRP A 142 -16.53 -2.31 -11.29
N GLU A 143 -16.77 -1.62 -12.39
CA GLU A 143 -17.73 -0.52 -12.51
C GLU A 143 -17.45 0.61 -11.50
N ILE A 144 -16.15 0.88 -11.23
CA ILE A 144 -15.74 1.97 -10.34
C ILE A 144 -16.00 3.30 -11.09
N LYS A 145 -16.83 4.15 -10.50
CA LYS A 145 -17.28 5.43 -11.10
C LYS A 145 -17.17 6.56 -10.08
N ASP A 146 -17.10 7.78 -10.58
CA ASP A 146 -17.14 9.04 -9.83
C ASP A 146 -15.99 9.28 -8.87
N ALA A 147 -15.62 8.31 -8.05
CA ALA A 147 -14.57 8.44 -7.05
C ALA A 147 -13.78 7.14 -6.90
N VAL A 148 -12.51 7.26 -6.56
CA VAL A 148 -11.65 6.11 -6.21
C VAL A 148 -10.65 6.52 -5.14
N HIS A 149 -10.51 5.66 -4.15
CA HIS A 149 -9.38 5.66 -3.23
C HIS A 149 -8.43 4.54 -3.68
N PHE A 150 -7.25 4.90 -4.16
CA PHE A 150 -6.27 3.95 -4.68
C PHE A 150 -5.12 3.76 -3.72
N THR A 151 -4.83 2.52 -3.31
CA THR A 151 -3.81 2.15 -2.33
C THR A 151 -3.15 0.81 -2.69
N GLY A 152 -2.16 0.36 -1.92
CA GLY A 152 -1.26 -0.74 -2.26
C GLY A 152 -0.04 -0.24 -3.04
N GLY A 153 0.98 -1.10 -3.22
CA GLY A 153 2.23 -0.74 -3.89
C GLY A 153 2.06 -0.12 -5.27
N CYS A 154 1.04 -0.53 -6.02
CA CYS A 154 0.71 0.02 -7.34
C CYS A 154 0.28 1.49 -7.29
N ALA A 155 -0.26 1.96 -6.17
CA ALA A 155 -0.65 3.36 -5.99
C ALA A 155 0.55 4.32 -5.89
N GLN A 156 1.78 3.80 -5.84
CA GLN A 156 2.99 4.58 -5.96
C GLN A 156 3.30 4.97 -7.41
N ASN A 157 2.54 4.45 -8.40
CA ASN A 157 2.71 4.80 -9.80
C ASN A 157 2.09 6.17 -10.10
N VAL A 158 2.89 7.24 -9.99
CA VAL A 158 2.43 8.62 -10.16
C VAL A 158 1.97 8.94 -11.59
N LEU A 159 2.47 8.22 -12.61
CA LEU A 159 2.01 8.39 -13.99
C LEU A 159 0.55 7.91 -14.12
N TYR A 160 0.24 6.77 -13.51
CA TYR A 160 -1.14 6.27 -13.50
C TYR A 160 -2.06 7.12 -12.61
N ASN A 161 -1.57 7.55 -11.44
CA ASN A 161 -2.34 8.43 -10.56
C ASN A 161 -2.75 9.72 -11.27
N SER A 162 -1.85 10.30 -12.09
CA SER A 162 -2.18 11.45 -12.92
C SER A 162 -3.31 11.18 -13.94
N LYS A 163 -3.40 9.95 -14.47
CA LYS A 163 -4.50 9.55 -15.37
C LYS A 163 -5.82 9.39 -14.62
N LEU A 164 -5.79 8.87 -13.39
CA LEU A 164 -6.98 8.75 -12.56
C LEU A 164 -7.65 10.10 -12.31
N LEU A 165 -6.87 11.18 -12.13
CA LEU A 165 -7.39 12.54 -11.95
C LEU A 165 -8.21 13.03 -13.16
N ASN A 166 -7.98 12.49 -14.35
CA ASN A 166 -8.76 12.80 -15.55
C ASN A 166 -9.99 11.89 -15.73
N LYS A 167 -10.04 10.76 -15.00
CA LYS A 167 -11.12 9.77 -15.10
C LYS A 167 -12.20 9.95 -14.04
N PHE A 168 -11.82 10.40 -12.86
CA PHE A 168 -12.68 10.45 -11.69
C PHE A 168 -12.84 11.89 -11.18
N ASN A 169 -14.03 12.18 -10.68
CA ASN A 169 -14.32 13.45 -10.03
C ASN A 169 -13.56 13.61 -8.70
N LYS A 170 -13.28 12.48 -8.04
CA LYS A 170 -12.52 12.43 -6.79
C LYS A 170 -11.54 11.28 -6.82
N VAL A 171 -10.26 11.58 -6.62
CA VAL A 171 -9.18 10.61 -6.48
C VAL A 171 -8.46 10.86 -5.17
N PHE A 172 -8.21 9.80 -4.44
CA PHE A 172 -7.35 9.84 -3.27
C PHE A 172 -6.34 8.70 -3.35
N CYS A 173 -5.06 9.03 -3.19
CA CYS A 173 -4.00 8.07 -2.95
C CYS A 173 -3.43 8.41 -1.58
N ASP A 174 -3.50 7.47 -0.64
CA ASP A 174 -3.00 7.77 0.70
C ASP A 174 -1.47 7.91 0.72
N PRO A 175 -0.92 8.68 1.67
CA PRO A 175 0.51 8.96 1.70
C PRO A 175 1.37 7.74 2.08
N PHE A 176 0.76 6.71 2.68
CA PHE A 176 1.42 5.47 3.09
C PHE A 176 0.86 4.24 2.36
N ASN A 177 0.63 4.39 1.07
CA ASN A 177 -0.01 3.38 0.22
C ASN A 177 0.81 2.10 -0.02
N GLY A 178 2.11 2.07 0.27
CA GLY A 178 2.92 0.85 0.23
C GLY A 178 2.92 0.06 1.55
N ASP A 179 3.68 -1.04 1.61
CA ASP A 179 3.77 -1.94 2.76
C ASP A 179 4.19 -1.27 4.08
N PHE A 180 4.88 -0.14 3.99
CA PHE A 180 5.22 0.66 5.18
C PHE A 180 3.98 1.26 5.88
N GLY A 181 2.82 1.33 5.21
CA GLY A 181 1.54 1.73 5.78
C GLY A 181 0.78 0.61 6.50
N LEU A 182 1.19 -0.66 6.34
CA LEU A 182 0.47 -1.81 6.89
C LEU A 182 0.35 -1.78 8.43
N SER A 183 1.36 -1.27 9.12
CA SER A 183 1.33 -1.14 10.58
C SER A 183 0.26 -0.15 11.05
N LEU A 184 0.09 0.96 10.33
CA LEU A 184 -0.96 1.94 10.60
C LEU A 184 -2.34 1.35 10.29
N GLY A 185 -2.48 0.66 9.15
CA GLY A 185 -3.71 -0.04 8.78
C GLY A 185 -4.10 -1.13 9.78
N ALA A 186 -3.14 -1.91 10.26
CA ALA A 186 -3.37 -2.91 11.29
C ALA A 186 -3.83 -2.29 12.62
N ALA A 187 -3.23 -1.17 13.02
CA ALA A 187 -3.64 -0.44 14.22
C ALA A 187 -5.07 0.11 14.07
N ASN A 188 -5.38 0.71 12.92
CA ASN A 188 -6.72 1.25 12.64
C ASN A 188 -7.78 0.14 12.56
N TYR A 189 -7.44 -1.01 11.96
CA TYR A 189 -8.30 -2.19 11.98
C TYR A 189 -8.63 -2.64 13.41
N TYR A 190 -7.61 -2.74 14.27
CA TYR A 190 -7.80 -3.14 15.66
C TYR A 190 -8.63 -2.12 16.45
N LEU A 191 -8.47 -0.85 16.17
CA LEU A 191 -9.21 0.24 16.81
C LEU A 191 -10.57 0.55 16.16
N GLU A 192 -11.01 -0.28 15.22
CA GLU A 192 -12.32 -0.15 14.55
C GLU A 192 -12.52 1.22 13.87
N ASN A 193 -11.55 1.65 13.08
CA ASN A 193 -11.54 2.95 12.37
C ASN A 193 -11.58 4.18 13.30
N LYS A 194 -11.00 4.09 14.48
CA LYS A 194 -10.93 5.24 15.42
C LYS A 194 -9.74 6.15 15.18
N ILE A 195 -8.78 5.72 14.36
CA ILE A 195 -7.64 6.57 13.99
C ILE A 195 -8.07 7.41 12.80
N ILE A 196 -8.06 8.71 12.97
CA ILE A 196 -8.16 9.69 11.89
C ILE A 196 -6.89 10.53 11.97
N ASN A 197 -6.17 10.60 10.87
CA ASN A 197 -4.94 11.37 10.80
C ASN A 197 -5.00 12.30 9.59
N ASP A 198 -4.70 13.57 9.81
CA ASP A 198 -4.58 14.62 8.80
C ASP A 198 -3.14 15.11 8.65
N GLU A 199 -2.24 14.62 9.48
CA GLU A 199 -0.82 14.98 9.44
C GLU A 199 0.05 13.84 8.92
N ILE A 200 0.84 14.11 7.88
CA ILE A 200 1.77 13.15 7.28
C ILE A 200 3.06 13.06 8.09
N TYR A 201 3.50 14.18 8.65
CA TYR A 201 4.76 14.26 9.38
C TYR A 201 4.51 14.17 10.88
N LEU A 202 4.85 13.02 11.48
CA LEU A 202 4.73 12.77 12.92
C LEU A 202 6.04 13.12 13.69
N GLY A 203 7.01 13.74 13.02
CA GLY A 203 8.26 14.17 13.61
C GLY A 203 8.14 15.48 14.38
N ILE A 204 9.17 15.79 15.15
CA ILE A 204 9.29 17.11 15.79
C ILE A 204 9.56 18.14 14.69
N PRO A 205 8.78 19.22 14.58
CA PRO A 205 9.07 20.29 13.63
C PRO A 205 10.48 20.82 13.88
N GLN A 206 11.31 20.82 12.84
CA GLN A 206 12.64 21.43 12.90
C GLN A 206 12.57 22.76 12.15
N GLU A 207 13.02 23.83 12.79
CA GLU A 207 13.27 25.08 12.08
C GLU A 207 14.44 24.87 11.13
N ILE A 208 14.16 24.91 9.84
CA ILE A 208 15.19 24.83 8.80
C ILE A 208 15.71 26.24 8.59
N ASP A 209 16.97 26.48 8.88
CA ASP A 209 17.64 27.74 8.53
C ASP A 209 17.72 27.86 7.01
N ALA A 210 16.82 28.66 6.44
CA ALA A 210 16.73 28.89 4.99
C ALA A 210 18.04 29.48 4.40
N SER A 211 18.93 30.03 5.22
CA SER A 211 20.23 30.57 4.78
C SER A 211 21.17 29.47 4.25
N ILE A 212 20.93 28.21 4.64
CA ILE A 212 21.71 27.06 4.15
C ILE A 212 21.53 26.88 2.64
N PHE A 213 20.32 27.18 2.11
CA PHE A 213 20.02 27.01 0.69
C PHE A 213 20.46 28.18 -0.19
N SER A 214 20.84 29.32 0.41
CA SER A 214 21.33 30.47 -0.34
C SER A 214 22.79 30.32 -0.83
N LYS A 215 23.47 29.21 -0.51
CA LYS A 215 24.86 28.94 -0.88
C LYS A 215 25.01 28.00 -2.07
N TYR A 216 23.92 27.57 -2.67
CA TYR A 216 23.86 26.76 -3.87
C TYR A 216 22.96 27.44 -4.92
#